data_e2a24a1f163fa6868bd48da123da73c8
#
_entry.id   e2a24a1f163fa6868bd48da123da73c8
#
_cell.length_a   1.000
_cell.length_b   1.000
_cell.length_c   1.000
_cell.angle_alpha   90.00
_cell.angle_beta   90.00
_cell.angle_gamma   90.00
#
_symmetry.space_group_name_H-M   'P 1'
#
loop_
_entity.id
_entity.type
_entity.pdbx_description
1 polymer ?
#
loop_
_entity_poly.entity_id
_entity_poly.type
_entity_poly.pdbx_seq_one_letter_code
_entity_poly.pdbx_strand_id
1 'polypeptide(L)'
;MTDKQWGEMMEAQHGLEMNIIVMQDVISNPAAYAGKHKIEKEGYKGVPYYPSKLFPGQMPIAAVDPVEAVLAQADKDGMNVFMGVGLYAWFDFTLGSLTWHKKLATELWDKYGHHPSFYGWYVSEEQDGGLGDAQARKDIVHFFAEFSKFIKAKTPDKPIMLATNSHNLRGAEDTYRELLPNLDILCPFAFHRMPDTDLTGEQAAAKLQALCDEAGSHLWMDMEVFDFAENNALVPRPIKGLLSDLHRFPNFEKILCYQFPGLLNSPSMSIKPGGPNTVKLYLDYKQYLDSIKVSGYNPDKKTVKSRTN
;
A
#
# COMPACT_ATOMS: atom_id res chain seq x y z
N MET A 1 17.92 -9.33 -1.01
CA MET A 1 18.51 -8.45 0.04
C MET A 1 18.78 -9.30 1.27
N THR A 2 19.86 -9.01 2.00
CA THR A 2 20.13 -9.55 3.35
C THR A 2 19.35 -8.75 4.39
N ASP A 3 19.27 -9.24 5.64
CA ASP A 3 18.63 -8.50 6.74
C ASP A 3 19.27 -7.11 6.94
N LYS A 4 20.62 -7.02 6.85
CA LYS A 4 21.31 -5.74 6.91
C LYS A 4 20.86 -4.77 5.81
N GLN A 5 20.67 -5.26 4.57
CA GLN A 5 20.24 -4.43 3.44
C GLN A 5 18.78 -3.98 3.57
N TRP A 6 17.94 -4.78 4.19
CA TRP A 6 16.60 -4.37 4.59
C TRP A 6 16.65 -3.23 5.61
N GLY A 7 17.53 -3.34 6.63
CA GLY A 7 17.77 -2.26 7.59
C GLY A 7 18.25 -0.97 6.93
N GLU A 8 19.25 -1.04 6.02
CA GLU A 8 19.73 0.13 5.25
C GLU A 8 18.61 0.81 4.45
N MET A 9 17.68 0.03 3.89
CA MET A 9 16.53 0.56 3.17
C MET A 9 15.56 1.27 4.12
N MET A 10 15.27 0.69 5.29
CA MET A 10 14.42 1.29 6.30
C MET A 10 15.00 2.61 6.83
N GLU A 11 16.30 2.64 7.12
CA GLU A 11 17.02 3.85 7.51
C GLU A 11 16.96 4.93 6.42
N ALA A 12 17.03 4.54 5.15
CA ALA A 12 16.92 5.46 4.03
C ALA A 12 15.50 6.07 3.92
N GLN A 13 14.46 5.28 4.16
CA GLN A 13 13.07 5.76 4.22
C GLN A 13 12.87 6.71 5.40
N HIS A 14 13.32 6.33 6.59
CA HIS A 14 13.28 7.17 7.76
C HIS A 14 14.05 8.50 7.56
N GLY A 15 15.18 8.46 6.84
CA GLY A 15 15.95 9.65 6.43
C GLY A 15 15.19 10.64 5.52
N LEU A 16 14.10 10.20 4.87
CA LEU A 16 13.14 11.01 4.13
C LEU A 16 11.87 11.34 4.96
N GLU A 17 11.91 11.15 6.29
CA GLU A 17 10.78 11.37 7.20
C GLU A 17 9.55 10.51 6.90
N MET A 18 9.72 9.43 6.17
CA MET A 18 8.69 8.41 6.00
C MET A 18 8.54 7.65 7.31
N ASN A 19 7.35 7.61 7.85
CA ASN A 19 7.05 6.97 9.13
C ASN A 19 6.07 5.80 9.02
N ILE A 20 5.63 5.49 7.80
CA ILE A 20 4.73 4.39 7.50
C ILE A 20 5.34 3.55 6.39
N ILE A 21 5.38 2.24 6.62
CA ILE A 21 5.80 1.23 5.65
C ILE A 21 4.61 0.37 5.31
N VAL A 22 4.41 0.10 4.03
CA VAL A 22 3.48 -0.93 3.56
C VAL A 22 4.30 -2.07 3.00
N MET A 23 4.28 -3.21 3.66
CA MET A 23 4.78 -4.46 3.10
C MET A 23 3.68 -5.00 2.18
N GLN A 24 3.80 -4.77 0.89
CA GLN A 24 2.75 -5.10 -0.06
C GLN A 24 2.46 -6.60 -0.08
N ASP A 25 3.51 -7.42 -0.16
CA ASP A 25 3.40 -8.87 -0.28
C ASP A 25 4.35 -9.57 0.67
N VAL A 26 3.87 -10.64 1.27
CA VAL A 26 4.68 -11.59 2.07
C VAL A 26 4.75 -12.97 1.41
N ILE A 27 4.03 -13.13 0.31
CA ILE A 27 3.97 -14.36 -0.50
C ILE A 27 4.04 -13.94 -1.97
N SER A 28 4.76 -14.69 -2.77
CA SER A 28 4.75 -14.56 -4.23
C SER A 28 4.07 -15.77 -4.86
N ASN A 29 3.20 -15.51 -5.83
CA ASN A 29 2.70 -16.56 -6.71
C ASN A 29 3.34 -16.41 -8.09
N PRO A 30 4.34 -17.24 -8.46
CA PRO A 30 5.04 -17.12 -9.75
C PRO A 30 4.12 -17.27 -10.96
N ALA A 31 2.97 -17.94 -10.82
CA ALA A 31 2.01 -18.11 -11.91
C ALA A 31 1.13 -16.85 -12.13
N ALA A 32 0.96 -16.02 -11.10
CA ALA A 32 0.15 -14.80 -11.16
C ALA A 32 0.96 -13.53 -11.44
N TYR A 33 2.28 -13.61 -11.40
CA TYR A 33 3.19 -12.49 -11.59
C TYR A 33 3.05 -11.83 -12.98
N ALA A 34 3.23 -10.52 -13.05
CA ALA A 34 3.28 -9.72 -14.28
C ALA A 34 1.97 -9.71 -15.12
N GLY A 35 0.83 -9.47 -14.48
CA GLY A 35 -0.43 -9.26 -15.18
C GLY A 35 -1.12 -10.54 -15.66
N LYS A 36 -0.66 -11.68 -15.23
CA LYS A 36 -1.42 -12.94 -15.35
C LYS A 36 -2.41 -13.04 -14.20
N HIS A 37 -3.53 -12.34 -14.33
CA HIS A 37 -4.58 -12.26 -13.32
C HIS A 37 -5.41 -13.55 -13.13
N LYS A 38 -4.91 -14.68 -13.57
CA LYS A 38 -5.59 -15.97 -13.39
C LYS A 38 -4.95 -16.74 -12.26
N ILE A 39 -5.62 -16.73 -11.13
CA ILE A 39 -5.37 -17.73 -10.11
C ILE A 39 -5.91 -19.04 -10.65
N GLU A 40 -5.08 -20.06 -10.63
CA GLU A 40 -5.59 -21.42 -10.68
C GLU A 40 -6.34 -21.66 -9.37
N LYS A 41 -7.65 -21.70 -9.44
CA LYS A 41 -8.58 -21.80 -8.29
C LYS A 41 -8.36 -23.04 -7.41
N GLU A 42 -7.53 -23.97 -7.83
CA GLU A 42 -7.23 -25.20 -7.10
C GLU A 42 -6.10 -25.02 -6.10
N GLY A 43 -6.39 -24.32 -5.04
CA GLY A 43 -5.50 -24.12 -3.91
C GLY A 43 -4.50 -23.00 -4.18
N TYR A 44 -4.76 -21.87 -3.58
CA TYR A 44 -3.86 -20.73 -3.53
C TYR A 44 -2.45 -21.20 -3.18
N LYS A 45 -1.61 -21.32 -4.20
CA LYS A 45 -0.23 -21.77 -4.10
C LYS A 45 0.66 -20.56 -4.14
N GLY A 46 1.41 -20.32 -3.10
CA GLY A 46 2.39 -19.26 -3.04
C GLY A 46 3.71 -19.75 -2.48
N VAL A 47 4.76 -19.00 -2.73
CA VAL A 47 6.06 -19.19 -2.10
C VAL A 47 6.28 -18.02 -1.15
N PRO A 48 6.33 -18.24 0.17
CA PRO A 48 6.46 -17.16 1.14
C PRO A 48 7.88 -16.59 1.15
N TYR A 49 7.99 -15.31 1.49
CA TYR A 49 9.28 -14.67 1.74
C TYR A 49 9.80 -14.96 3.15
N TYR A 50 8.95 -15.39 4.06
CA TYR A 50 9.24 -15.67 5.46
C TYR A 50 9.06 -17.18 5.77
N PRO A 51 9.59 -17.69 6.89
CA PRO A 51 9.35 -19.07 7.32
C PRO A 51 7.88 -19.29 7.68
N SER A 52 7.10 -19.83 6.73
CA SER A 52 5.67 -20.10 6.85
C SER A 52 5.39 -21.57 7.18
N LYS A 53 4.29 -21.82 7.91
CA LYS A 53 3.73 -23.16 8.12
C LYS A 53 2.58 -23.45 7.17
N LEU A 54 2.01 -22.42 6.53
CA LEU A 54 0.89 -22.55 5.59
C LEU A 54 1.35 -22.97 4.19
N PHE A 55 2.55 -22.52 3.79
CA PHE A 55 3.06 -22.73 2.46
C PHE A 55 4.36 -23.52 2.49
N PRO A 56 4.52 -24.54 1.64
CA PRO A 56 5.76 -25.30 1.56
C PRO A 56 6.87 -24.46 0.89
N GLY A 57 8.08 -24.58 1.43
CA GLY A 57 9.25 -23.89 0.91
C GLY A 57 9.32 -22.41 1.32
N GLN A 58 10.30 -21.72 0.78
CA GLN A 58 10.54 -20.29 0.96
C GLN A 58 11.21 -19.74 -0.27
N MET A 59 10.98 -18.46 -0.60
CA MET A 59 11.69 -17.79 -1.70
C MET A 59 13.20 -17.88 -1.50
N PRO A 60 13.97 -18.19 -2.54
CA PRO A 60 15.42 -18.25 -2.47
C PRO A 60 16.04 -16.84 -2.45
N ILE A 61 15.82 -16.13 -1.34
CA ILE A 61 16.34 -14.79 -1.07
C ILE A 61 17.40 -14.84 0.03
N ALA A 62 18.23 -13.81 0.11
CA ALA A 62 19.37 -13.80 1.02
C ALA A 62 18.95 -13.59 2.49
N ALA A 63 17.84 -12.89 2.75
CA ALA A 63 17.27 -12.77 4.09
C ALA A 63 16.51 -14.04 4.45
N VAL A 64 16.69 -14.53 5.68
CA VAL A 64 15.95 -15.68 6.19
C VAL A 64 14.52 -15.31 6.50
N ASP A 65 14.31 -14.12 7.09
CA ASP A 65 13.00 -13.59 7.45
C ASP A 65 12.95 -12.08 7.22
N PRO A 66 12.67 -11.62 5.99
CA PRO A 66 12.62 -10.20 5.70
C PRO A 66 11.46 -9.49 6.40
N VAL A 67 10.40 -10.19 6.79
CA VAL A 67 9.29 -9.62 7.58
C VAL A 67 9.78 -9.24 8.96
N GLU A 68 10.48 -10.15 9.63
CA GLU A 68 11.12 -9.89 10.92
C GLU A 68 12.15 -8.75 10.82
N ALA A 69 12.99 -8.75 9.76
CA ALA A 69 14.01 -7.72 9.58
C ALA A 69 13.40 -6.31 9.44
N VAL A 70 12.29 -6.18 8.71
CA VAL A 70 11.58 -4.90 8.55
C VAL A 70 10.92 -4.48 9.86
N LEU A 71 10.19 -5.36 10.52
CA LEU A 71 9.51 -5.04 11.78
C LEU A 71 10.49 -4.68 12.90
N ALA A 72 11.56 -5.47 13.07
CA ALA A 72 12.58 -5.19 14.07
C ALA A 72 13.30 -3.84 13.84
N GLN A 73 13.52 -3.46 12.58
CA GLN A 73 14.07 -2.13 12.28
C GLN A 73 13.03 -1.03 12.50
N ALA A 74 11.77 -1.25 12.10
CA ALA A 74 10.69 -0.30 12.33
C ALA A 74 10.46 -0.04 13.83
N ASP A 75 10.56 -1.06 14.69
CA ASP A 75 10.49 -0.90 16.15
C ASP A 75 11.56 0.04 16.67
N LYS A 76 12.80 -0.06 16.15
CA LYS A 76 13.92 0.82 16.57
C LYS A 76 13.71 2.27 16.12
N ASP A 77 13.17 2.45 14.91
CA ASP A 77 13.01 3.77 14.29
C ASP A 77 11.67 4.43 14.64
N GLY A 78 10.79 3.74 15.38
CA GLY A 78 9.45 4.24 15.72
C GLY A 78 8.53 4.38 14.52
N MET A 79 8.72 3.53 13.49
CA MET A 79 7.91 3.52 12.28
C MET A 79 6.72 2.57 12.43
N ASN A 80 5.68 2.79 11.63
CA ASN A 80 4.49 1.95 11.57
C ASN A 80 4.51 1.06 10.33
N VAL A 81 4.13 -0.21 10.45
CA VAL A 81 4.12 -1.18 9.35
C VAL A 81 2.72 -1.70 9.12
N PHE A 82 2.20 -1.52 7.91
CA PHE A 82 1.05 -2.26 7.41
C PHE A 82 1.51 -3.58 6.80
N MET A 83 0.94 -4.66 7.29
CA MET A 83 1.26 -6.02 6.84
C MET A 83 0.37 -6.43 5.68
N GLY A 84 0.95 -6.74 4.54
CA GLY A 84 0.25 -7.27 3.38
C GLY A 84 -0.26 -8.69 3.63
N VAL A 85 -1.54 -8.90 3.34
CA VAL A 85 -2.22 -10.20 3.48
C VAL A 85 -2.75 -10.73 2.15
N GLY A 86 -2.29 -10.18 1.04
CA GLY A 86 -2.66 -10.66 -0.29
C GLY A 86 -1.99 -11.97 -0.66
N LEU A 87 -2.67 -12.72 -1.50
CA LEU A 87 -2.16 -13.96 -2.09
C LEU A 87 -1.56 -13.74 -3.47
N TYR A 88 -1.34 -12.49 -3.83
CA TYR A 88 -0.83 -12.07 -5.13
C TYR A 88 -1.72 -12.48 -6.30
N ALA A 89 -3.00 -12.29 -6.11
CA ALA A 89 -4.01 -12.65 -7.08
C ALA A 89 -4.93 -11.47 -7.31
N TRP A 90 -4.46 -10.49 -8.02
CA TRP A 90 -5.18 -9.26 -8.30
C TRP A 90 -6.65 -9.51 -8.62
N PHE A 91 -7.53 -8.69 -8.02
CA PHE A 91 -8.98 -8.73 -8.21
C PHE A 91 -9.68 -10.00 -7.71
N ASP A 92 -9.06 -10.82 -6.86
CA ASP A 92 -9.71 -12.00 -6.30
C ASP A 92 -10.26 -11.76 -4.89
N PHE A 93 -11.52 -11.41 -4.81
CA PHE A 93 -12.27 -11.28 -3.57
C PHE A 93 -13.28 -12.42 -3.35
N THR A 94 -13.06 -13.58 -3.96
CA THR A 94 -13.90 -14.76 -3.80
C THR A 94 -13.83 -15.36 -2.38
N LEU A 95 -14.78 -16.24 -2.05
CA LEU A 95 -14.78 -16.98 -0.79
C LEU A 95 -13.51 -17.84 -0.58
N GLY A 96 -12.93 -18.34 -1.66
CA GLY A 96 -11.66 -19.06 -1.61
C GLY A 96 -10.54 -18.13 -1.16
N SER A 97 -10.43 -16.94 -1.78
CA SER A 97 -9.49 -15.90 -1.42
C SER A 97 -9.67 -15.47 0.04
N LEU A 98 -10.91 -15.17 0.46
CA LEU A 98 -11.21 -14.83 1.85
C LEU A 98 -10.72 -15.88 2.86
N THR A 99 -10.92 -17.15 2.54
CA THR A 99 -10.48 -18.24 3.42
C THR A 99 -8.98 -18.25 3.60
N TRP A 100 -8.22 -18.01 2.52
CA TRP A 100 -6.77 -17.94 2.58
C TRP A 100 -6.27 -16.67 3.28
N HIS A 101 -6.88 -15.52 3.01
CA HIS A 101 -6.55 -14.28 3.72
C HIS A 101 -6.71 -14.42 5.24
N LYS A 102 -7.79 -15.06 5.69
CA LYS A 102 -8.00 -15.34 7.13
C LYS A 102 -6.92 -16.24 7.73
N LYS A 103 -6.48 -17.29 7.00
CA LYS A 103 -5.40 -18.17 7.43
C LYS A 103 -4.05 -17.45 7.47
N LEU A 104 -3.73 -16.71 6.41
CA LEU A 104 -2.49 -15.96 6.31
C LEU A 104 -2.41 -14.87 7.39
N ALA A 105 -3.45 -14.09 7.58
CA ALA A 105 -3.50 -13.07 8.63
C ALA A 105 -3.36 -13.69 10.04
N THR A 106 -3.90 -14.89 10.25
CA THR A 106 -3.71 -15.61 11.52
C THR A 106 -2.25 -15.97 11.73
N GLU A 107 -1.59 -16.58 10.73
CA GLU A 107 -0.17 -16.94 10.84
C GLU A 107 0.73 -15.73 11.05
N LEU A 108 0.50 -14.65 10.30
CA LEU A 108 1.28 -13.41 10.43
C LEU A 108 1.12 -12.78 11.81
N TRP A 109 -0.11 -12.73 12.33
CA TRP A 109 -0.35 -12.21 13.67
C TRP A 109 0.28 -13.07 14.77
N ASP A 110 0.11 -14.39 14.69
CA ASP A 110 0.67 -15.32 15.66
C ASP A 110 2.20 -15.27 15.68
N LYS A 111 2.83 -14.94 14.54
CA LYS A 111 4.29 -14.84 14.41
C LYS A 111 4.83 -13.46 14.75
N TYR A 112 4.20 -12.39 14.25
CA TYR A 112 4.75 -11.03 14.27
C TYR A 112 3.93 -10.02 15.05
N GLY A 113 2.77 -10.39 15.59
CA GLY A 113 1.90 -9.48 16.33
C GLY A 113 2.49 -8.92 17.64
N HIS A 114 3.66 -9.41 18.05
CA HIS A 114 4.39 -8.93 19.21
C HIS A 114 5.20 -7.65 18.94
N HIS A 115 5.40 -7.27 17.66
CA HIS A 115 6.11 -6.05 17.30
C HIS A 115 5.23 -4.81 17.52
N PRO A 116 5.69 -3.80 18.28
CA PRO A 116 4.97 -2.53 18.42
C PRO A 116 4.71 -1.83 17.09
N SER A 117 5.64 -1.98 16.13
CA SER A 117 5.53 -1.43 14.79
C SER A 117 4.46 -2.08 13.91
N PHE A 118 3.95 -3.26 14.26
CA PHE A 118 2.83 -3.88 13.53
C PHE A 118 1.58 -3.03 13.70
N TYR A 119 1.34 -2.13 12.75
CA TYR A 119 0.33 -1.09 12.88
C TYR A 119 -1.04 -1.51 12.35
N GLY A 120 -1.09 -2.15 11.18
CA GLY A 120 -2.35 -2.49 10.51
C GLY A 120 -2.20 -3.54 9.44
N TRP A 121 -3.31 -3.81 8.77
CA TRP A 121 -3.44 -4.81 7.72
C TRP A 121 -3.60 -4.14 6.36
N TYR A 122 -2.86 -4.58 5.38
CA TYR A 122 -3.02 -4.17 3.99
C TYR A 122 -3.54 -5.35 3.18
N VAL A 123 -4.75 -5.23 2.61
CA VAL A 123 -5.26 -6.23 1.68
C VAL A 123 -4.64 -5.94 0.32
N SER A 124 -3.66 -6.77 -0.06
CA SER A 124 -2.78 -6.54 -1.21
C SER A 124 -3.43 -6.85 -2.56
N GLU A 125 -4.69 -7.32 -2.57
CA GLU A 125 -5.46 -7.52 -3.78
C GLU A 125 -5.85 -6.17 -4.37
N GLU A 126 -5.11 -5.71 -5.36
CA GLU A 126 -5.42 -4.46 -6.06
C GLU A 126 -6.79 -4.52 -6.72
N GLN A 127 -7.51 -3.39 -6.73
CA GLN A 127 -8.78 -3.28 -7.42
C GLN A 127 -8.84 -2.02 -8.27
N ASP A 128 -9.60 -2.10 -9.36
CA ASP A 128 -9.94 -0.93 -10.17
C ASP A 128 -10.96 -0.05 -9.42
N GLY A 129 -10.92 1.25 -9.64
CA GLY A 129 -11.81 2.19 -8.97
C GLY A 129 -13.29 1.96 -9.28
N GLY A 130 -13.62 1.33 -10.40
CA GLY A 130 -14.98 0.91 -10.74
C GLY A 130 -15.44 -0.34 -10.00
N LEU A 131 -14.54 -1.02 -9.26
CA LEU A 131 -14.77 -2.23 -8.49
C LEU A 131 -15.27 -3.44 -9.31
N GLY A 132 -14.94 -3.44 -10.61
CA GLY A 132 -15.28 -4.52 -11.53
C GLY A 132 -16.75 -4.59 -11.94
N ASP A 133 -17.19 -5.77 -12.34
CA ASP A 133 -18.58 -6.03 -12.73
C ASP A 133 -19.50 -6.25 -11.50
N ALA A 134 -20.78 -6.49 -11.76
CA ALA A 134 -21.78 -6.64 -10.70
C ALA A 134 -21.49 -7.82 -9.74
N GLN A 135 -20.82 -8.89 -10.21
CA GLN A 135 -20.44 -10.00 -9.33
C GLN A 135 -19.22 -9.64 -8.52
N ALA A 136 -18.19 -9.06 -9.13
CA ALA A 136 -16.99 -8.60 -8.45
C ALA A 136 -17.32 -7.59 -7.33
N ARG A 137 -18.26 -6.68 -7.59
CA ARG A 137 -18.75 -5.72 -6.58
C ARG A 137 -19.40 -6.39 -5.36
N LYS A 138 -20.18 -7.44 -5.57
CA LYS A 138 -20.75 -8.24 -4.48
C LYS A 138 -19.68 -8.98 -3.71
N ASP A 139 -18.73 -9.56 -4.43
CA ASP A 139 -17.65 -10.35 -3.84
C ASP A 139 -16.75 -9.48 -2.96
N ILE A 140 -16.34 -8.29 -3.42
CA ILE A 140 -15.48 -7.38 -2.62
C ILE A 140 -16.20 -6.87 -1.37
N VAL A 141 -17.47 -6.49 -1.46
CA VAL A 141 -18.27 -6.06 -0.29
C VAL A 141 -18.37 -7.20 0.72
N HIS A 142 -18.71 -8.40 0.27
CA HIS A 142 -18.79 -9.57 1.15
C HIS A 142 -17.43 -9.92 1.77
N PHE A 143 -16.37 -9.88 0.96
CA PHE A 143 -15.01 -10.14 1.43
C PHE A 143 -14.63 -9.21 2.59
N PHE A 144 -14.79 -7.90 2.42
CA PHE A 144 -14.40 -6.94 3.46
C PHE A 144 -15.30 -7.00 4.68
N ALA A 145 -16.60 -7.24 4.53
CA ALA A 145 -17.49 -7.44 5.67
C ALA A 145 -17.05 -8.63 6.55
N GLU A 146 -16.72 -9.76 5.92
CA GLU A 146 -16.30 -10.97 6.62
C GLU A 146 -14.83 -10.92 7.09
N PHE A 147 -13.95 -10.28 6.33
CA PHE A 147 -12.55 -10.12 6.72
C PHE A 147 -12.42 -9.12 7.88
N SER A 148 -13.09 -7.98 7.81
CA SER A 148 -13.10 -6.99 8.88
C SER A 148 -13.62 -7.58 10.20
N LYS A 149 -14.77 -8.27 10.15
CA LYS A 149 -15.31 -8.97 11.32
C LYS A 149 -14.32 -9.96 11.94
N PHE A 150 -13.64 -10.74 11.09
CA PHE A 150 -12.65 -11.72 11.53
C PHE A 150 -11.43 -11.06 12.15
N ILE A 151 -10.87 -10.05 11.49
CA ILE A 151 -9.64 -9.37 11.92
C ILE A 151 -9.91 -8.55 13.19
N LYS A 152 -10.99 -7.80 13.26
CA LYS A 152 -11.32 -6.98 14.43
C LYS A 152 -11.61 -7.82 15.69
N ALA A 153 -12.06 -9.06 15.53
CA ALA A 153 -12.18 -9.98 16.67
C ALA A 153 -10.80 -10.41 17.22
N LYS A 154 -9.76 -10.40 16.41
CA LYS A 154 -8.39 -10.83 16.75
C LYS A 154 -7.50 -9.61 17.10
N THR A 155 -7.64 -8.54 16.35
CA THR A 155 -6.82 -7.31 16.40
C THR A 155 -7.72 -6.07 16.31
N PRO A 156 -8.50 -5.75 17.36
CA PRO A 156 -9.54 -4.71 17.30
C PRO A 156 -8.99 -3.32 16.96
N ASP A 157 -7.77 -3.04 17.38
CA ASP A 157 -7.13 -1.72 17.22
C ASP A 157 -6.29 -1.58 15.94
N LYS A 158 -6.22 -2.64 15.09
CA LYS A 158 -5.42 -2.61 13.89
C LYS A 158 -6.27 -2.21 12.68
N PRO A 159 -5.96 -1.09 11.99
CA PRO A 159 -6.71 -0.66 10.81
C PRO A 159 -6.52 -1.61 9.62
N ILE A 160 -7.54 -1.64 8.75
CA ILE A 160 -7.54 -2.37 7.48
C ILE A 160 -7.47 -1.34 6.35
N MET A 161 -6.54 -1.52 5.42
CA MET A 161 -6.31 -0.68 4.26
C MET A 161 -6.49 -1.46 2.96
N LEU A 162 -7.11 -0.81 1.97
CA LEU A 162 -7.20 -1.28 0.58
C LEU A 162 -6.69 -0.19 -0.37
N ALA A 163 -5.88 -0.57 -1.36
CA ALA A 163 -5.55 0.28 -2.50
C ALA A 163 -6.45 -0.04 -3.70
N THR A 164 -6.93 1.01 -4.39
CA THR A 164 -7.62 0.93 -5.67
C THR A 164 -7.00 1.90 -6.64
N ASN A 165 -7.08 1.68 -7.95
CA ASN A 165 -6.83 2.82 -8.81
C ASN A 165 -8.00 3.84 -8.73
N SER A 166 -7.81 5.03 -9.28
CA SER A 166 -8.80 6.11 -9.23
C SER A 166 -9.69 6.17 -10.48
N HIS A 167 -9.57 5.19 -11.39
CA HIS A 167 -10.28 5.17 -12.65
C HIS A 167 -11.69 4.58 -12.51
N ASN A 168 -12.58 4.93 -13.45
CA ASN A 168 -13.90 4.32 -13.61
C ASN A 168 -14.82 4.43 -12.37
N LEU A 169 -14.66 5.45 -11.55
CA LEU A 169 -15.45 5.62 -10.31
C LEU A 169 -16.96 5.84 -10.57
N ARG A 170 -17.32 6.29 -11.79
CA ARG A 170 -18.73 6.54 -12.10
C ARG A 170 -19.53 5.23 -12.09
N GLY A 171 -20.63 5.22 -11.33
CA GLY A 171 -21.50 4.06 -11.18
C GLY A 171 -20.98 2.99 -10.20
N ALA A 172 -19.95 3.30 -9.41
CA ALA A 172 -19.49 2.46 -8.32
C ALA A 172 -19.87 3.02 -6.92
N GLU A 173 -20.49 4.18 -6.86
CA GLU A 173 -20.76 4.93 -5.64
C GLU A 173 -21.53 4.12 -4.59
N ASP A 174 -22.58 3.41 -5.01
CA ASP A 174 -23.38 2.59 -4.09
C ASP A 174 -22.57 1.41 -3.54
N THR A 175 -21.70 0.82 -4.35
CA THR A 175 -20.80 -0.23 -3.91
C THR A 175 -19.78 0.29 -2.89
N TYR A 176 -19.24 1.50 -3.09
CA TYR A 176 -18.37 2.14 -2.09
C TYR A 176 -19.10 2.40 -0.76
N ARG A 177 -20.37 2.81 -0.78
CA ARG A 177 -21.18 2.98 0.44
C ARG A 177 -21.38 1.68 1.22
N GLU A 178 -21.42 0.54 0.53
CA GLU A 178 -21.50 -0.78 1.16
C GLU A 178 -20.12 -1.30 1.62
N LEU A 179 -19.05 -0.98 0.90
CA LEU A 179 -17.69 -1.42 1.16
C LEU A 179 -17.02 -0.66 2.33
N LEU A 180 -17.05 0.68 2.26
CA LEU A 180 -16.29 1.55 3.15
C LEU A 180 -16.61 1.40 4.64
N PRO A 181 -17.83 1.08 5.10
CA PRO A 181 -18.08 0.79 6.51
C PRO A 181 -17.28 -0.39 7.08
N ASN A 182 -16.72 -1.23 6.21
CA ASN A 182 -15.90 -2.40 6.58
C ASN A 182 -14.40 -2.16 6.36
N LEU A 183 -14.00 -0.93 6.01
CA LEU A 183 -12.64 -0.55 5.66
C LEU A 183 -12.24 0.69 6.44
N ASP A 184 -11.12 0.64 7.17
CA ASP A 184 -10.65 1.81 7.92
C ASP A 184 -10.00 2.85 6.99
N ILE A 185 -9.25 2.40 5.98
CA ILE A 185 -8.48 3.27 5.09
C ILE A 185 -8.66 2.86 3.63
N LEU A 186 -9.13 3.77 2.81
CA LEU A 186 -9.04 3.68 1.36
C LEU A 186 -7.81 4.46 0.90
N CYS A 187 -6.93 3.82 0.11
CA CYS A 187 -5.65 4.38 -0.33
C CYS A 187 -5.50 4.31 -1.86
N PRO A 188 -6.24 5.14 -2.63
CA PRO A 188 -6.24 5.08 -4.08
C PRO A 188 -4.97 5.71 -4.70
N PHE A 189 -4.70 5.30 -5.95
CA PHE A 189 -3.55 5.75 -6.75
C PHE A 189 -3.98 6.18 -8.18
N ALA A 190 -3.03 6.50 -9.05
CA ALA A 190 -3.21 6.83 -10.48
C ALA A 190 -3.88 8.17 -10.78
N PHE A 191 -3.97 9.10 -9.85
CA PHE A 191 -4.62 10.41 -10.06
C PHE A 191 -3.93 11.29 -11.11
N HIS A 192 -2.64 11.10 -11.39
CA HIS A 192 -1.89 11.88 -12.38
C HIS A 192 -2.05 11.35 -13.81
N ARG A 193 -2.60 10.15 -13.98
CA ARG A 193 -2.76 9.48 -15.28
C ARG A 193 -4.21 9.06 -15.55
N MET A 194 -5.16 9.90 -15.15
CA MET A 194 -6.57 9.69 -15.43
C MET A 194 -6.82 9.65 -16.96
N PRO A 195 -7.64 8.70 -17.47
CA PRO A 195 -8.05 8.71 -18.86
C PRO A 195 -8.82 9.97 -19.22
N ASP A 196 -8.62 10.51 -20.43
CA ASP A 196 -9.28 11.74 -20.90
C ASP A 196 -10.81 11.66 -20.86
N THR A 197 -11.39 10.47 -20.96
CA THR A 197 -12.85 10.23 -20.94
C THR A 197 -13.43 10.04 -19.55
N ASP A 198 -12.57 10.01 -18.52
CA ASP A 198 -12.97 9.78 -17.13
C ASP A 198 -13.08 11.11 -16.34
N LEU A 199 -13.17 11.00 -15.02
CA LEU A 199 -13.06 12.14 -14.12
C LEU A 199 -11.63 12.70 -14.18
N THR A 200 -11.47 14.00 -13.89
CA THR A 200 -10.14 14.51 -13.59
C THR A 200 -9.65 13.94 -12.24
N GLY A 201 -8.35 13.96 -11.99
CA GLY A 201 -7.80 13.51 -10.71
C GLY A 201 -8.44 14.22 -9.51
N GLU A 202 -8.68 15.54 -9.63
CA GLU A 202 -9.33 16.33 -8.59
C GLU A 202 -10.79 15.95 -8.37
N GLN A 203 -11.52 15.67 -9.45
CA GLN A 203 -12.92 15.22 -9.36
C GLN A 203 -12.99 13.82 -8.71
N ALA A 204 -12.06 12.93 -9.07
CA ALA A 204 -11.96 11.60 -8.48
C ALA A 204 -11.62 11.70 -6.98
N ALA A 205 -10.63 12.51 -6.61
CA ALA A 205 -10.25 12.74 -5.22
C ALA A 205 -11.40 13.33 -4.38
N ALA A 206 -12.12 14.32 -4.92
CA ALA A 206 -13.27 14.91 -4.23
C ALA A 206 -14.43 13.91 -4.05
N LYS A 207 -14.68 13.07 -5.07
CA LYS A 207 -15.72 12.03 -4.99
C LYS A 207 -15.38 10.98 -3.93
N LEU A 208 -14.15 10.48 -3.91
CA LEU A 208 -13.70 9.51 -2.92
C LEU A 208 -13.69 10.10 -1.51
N GLN A 209 -13.32 11.37 -1.36
CA GLN A 209 -13.41 12.05 -0.06
C GLN A 209 -14.84 12.08 0.47
N ALA A 210 -15.81 12.46 -0.37
CA ALA A 210 -17.21 12.50 0.04
C ALA A 210 -17.73 11.12 0.49
N LEU A 211 -17.36 10.04 -0.22
CA LEU A 211 -17.74 8.66 0.12
C LEU A 211 -17.06 8.20 1.42
N CYS A 212 -15.78 8.51 1.62
CA CYS A 212 -15.08 8.20 2.87
C CYS A 212 -15.65 8.98 4.06
N ASP A 213 -15.98 10.26 3.88
CA ASP A 213 -16.61 11.10 4.92
C ASP A 213 -17.99 10.56 5.32
N GLU A 214 -18.79 10.09 4.34
CA GLU A 214 -20.10 9.47 4.58
C GLU A 214 -19.99 8.19 5.41
N ALA A 215 -18.95 7.37 5.13
CA ALA A 215 -18.72 6.09 5.82
C ALA A 215 -17.93 6.22 7.14
N GLY A 216 -17.25 7.33 7.37
CA GLY A 216 -16.31 7.48 8.49
C GLY A 216 -14.95 6.80 8.26
N SER A 217 -14.63 6.44 7.01
CA SER A 217 -13.34 5.87 6.62
C SER A 217 -12.32 6.98 6.35
N HIS A 218 -11.02 6.64 6.45
CA HIS A 218 -9.94 7.55 6.11
C HIS A 218 -9.60 7.48 4.62
N LEU A 219 -9.27 8.62 4.01
CA LEU A 219 -8.77 8.68 2.64
C LEU A 219 -7.29 9.03 2.65
N TRP A 220 -6.45 8.09 2.22
CA TRP A 220 -5.03 8.28 1.98
C TRP A 220 -4.76 8.24 0.48
N MET A 221 -3.58 8.66 0.04
CA MET A 221 -3.15 8.52 -1.35
C MET A 221 -1.93 7.62 -1.44
N ASP A 222 -1.94 6.66 -2.35
CA ASP A 222 -0.74 5.95 -2.78
C ASP A 222 -0.19 6.64 -4.03
N MET A 223 0.78 7.53 -3.83
CA MET A 223 1.34 8.35 -4.89
C MET A 223 2.34 7.54 -5.71
N GLU A 224 2.08 7.39 -7.00
CA GLU A 224 3.00 6.78 -7.92
C GLU A 224 4.24 7.67 -8.13
N VAL A 225 5.41 7.21 -7.67
CA VAL A 225 6.69 7.91 -7.83
C VAL A 225 7.43 7.47 -9.10
N PHE A 226 6.69 6.92 -10.04
CA PHE A 226 7.19 6.40 -11.31
C PHE A 226 6.44 6.98 -12.51
N ASP A 227 7.11 6.94 -13.65
CA ASP A 227 6.51 7.01 -14.99
C ASP A 227 6.75 5.68 -15.71
N PHE A 228 5.96 5.39 -16.74
CA PHE A 228 6.19 4.24 -17.62
C PHE A 228 7.17 4.63 -18.75
N ALA A 229 8.25 3.86 -18.88
CA ALA A 229 9.11 3.93 -20.06
C ALA A 229 8.44 3.27 -21.27
N GLU A 230 9.00 3.44 -22.48
CA GLU A 230 8.46 2.87 -23.74
C GLU A 230 8.26 1.35 -23.69
N ASN A 231 9.06 0.64 -22.91
CA ASN A 231 8.95 -0.82 -22.69
C ASN A 231 8.10 -1.19 -21.49
N ASN A 232 7.27 -0.27 -20.98
CA ASN A 232 6.45 -0.40 -19.76
C ASN A 232 7.26 -0.66 -18.47
N ALA A 233 8.57 -0.45 -18.47
CA ALA A 233 9.33 -0.48 -17.22
C ALA A 233 9.02 0.76 -16.38
N LEU A 234 9.02 0.59 -15.06
CA LEU A 234 8.87 1.71 -14.13
C LEU A 234 10.19 2.46 -14.03
N VAL A 235 10.16 3.77 -14.24
CA VAL A 235 11.29 4.66 -14.09
C VAL A 235 10.98 5.78 -13.09
N PRO A 236 11.97 6.31 -12.35
CA PRO A 236 11.74 7.36 -11.40
C PRO A 236 11.09 8.59 -12.04
N ARG A 237 9.98 9.03 -11.50
CA ARG A 237 9.26 10.23 -11.93
C ARG A 237 10.06 11.49 -11.57
N PRO A 238 10.11 12.51 -12.43
CA PRO A 238 10.77 13.77 -12.08
C PRO A 238 10.17 14.41 -10.82
N ILE A 239 11.02 14.91 -9.91
CA ILE A 239 10.58 15.52 -8.65
C ILE A 239 9.54 16.63 -8.85
N LYS A 240 9.64 17.41 -9.93
CA LYS A 240 8.67 18.48 -10.23
C LYS A 240 7.25 17.94 -10.38
N GLY A 241 7.07 16.75 -10.99
CA GLY A 241 5.77 16.12 -11.14
C GLY A 241 5.21 15.67 -9.78
N LEU A 242 6.05 15.06 -8.93
CA LEU A 242 5.65 14.65 -7.59
C LEU A 242 5.24 15.84 -6.72
N LEU A 243 6.02 16.92 -6.73
CA LEU A 243 5.70 18.14 -5.97
C LEU A 243 4.41 18.81 -6.49
N SER A 244 4.16 18.75 -7.79
CA SER A 244 2.89 19.22 -8.36
C SER A 244 1.71 18.46 -7.76
N ASP A 245 1.78 17.13 -7.68
CA ASP A 245 0.69 16.33 -7.13
C ASP A 245 0.52 16.51 -5.62
N LEU A 246 1.61 16.67 -4.86
CA LEU A 246 1.54 16.98 -3.43
C LEU A 246 0.75 18.26 -3.15
N HIS A 247 0.82 19.26 -4.05
CA HIS A 247 0.07 20.51 -3.92
C HIS A 247 -1.33 20.44 -4.51
N ARG A 248 -1.52 19.59 -5.53
CA ARG A 248 -2.77 19.43 -6.28
C ARG A 248 -3.86 18.77 -5.46
N PHE A 249 -3.49 17.86 -4.56
CA PHE A 249 -4.41 17.03 -3.79
C PHE A 249 -4.35 17.29 -2.27
N PRO A 250 -4.93 18.40 -1.80
CA PRO A 250 -4.82 18.79 -0.38
C PRO A 250 -5.76 18.02 0.57
N ASN A 251 -6.67 17.21 0.03
CA ASN A 251 -7.71 16.52 0.80
C ASN A 251 -7.27 15.19 1.40
N PHE A 252 -6.15 14.62 0.95
CA PHE A 252 -5.67 13.36 1.51
C PHE A 252 -5.04 13.57 2.90
N GLU A 253 -5.42 12.71 3.85
CA GLU A 253 -4.91 12.77 5.22
C GLU A 253 -3.44 12.35 5.29
N LYS A 254 -3.06 11.37 4.48
CA LYS A 254 -1.69 10.87 4.34
C LYS A 254 -1.37 10.55 2.89
N ILE A 255 -0.09 10.63 2.57
CA ILE A 255 0.43 10.28 1.25
C ILE A 255 1.50 9.21 1.44
N LEU A 256 1.28 8.04 0.89
CA LEU A 256 2.25 6.97 0.73
C LEU A 256 2.95 7.13 -0.62
N CYS A 257 3.95 6.30 -0.91
CA CYS A 257 4.57 6.28 -2.23
C CYS A 257 4.78 4.86 -2.74
N TYR A 258 4.37 4.62 -3.97
CA TYR A 258 4.64 3.38 -4.70
C TYR A 258 5.70 3.65 -5.77
N GLN A 259 6.87 3.04 -5.70
CA GLN A 259 7.41 2.25 -4.61
C GLN A 259 8.82 2.72 -4.25
N PHE A 260 9.19 2.61 -2.98
CA PHE A 260 10.50 3.04 -2.54
C PHE A 260 11.66 2.17 -3.12
N PRO A 261 11.64 0.82 -3.02
CA PRO A 261 12.81 0.00 -3.31
C PRO A 261 13.36 0.15 -4.73
N GLY A 262 12.49 0.28 -5.71
CA GLY A 262 12.86 0.36 -7.12
C GLY A 262 13.03 1.77 -7.68
N LEU A 263 12.67 2.82 -6.93
CA LEU A 263 12.52 4.18 -7.48
C LEU A 263 13.18 5.28 -6.64
N LEU A 264 13.33 5.08 -5.33
CA LEU A 264 13.98 6.00 -4.40
C LEU A 264 15.08 5.26 -3.63
N ASN A 265 16.33 5.38 -4.06
CA ASN A 265 17.43 4.71 -3.37
C ASN A 265 18.41 5.73 -2.80
N SER A 266 18.66 5.66 -1.50
CA SER A 266 19.69 6.48 -0.88
C SER A 266 21.08 6.15 -1.44
N PRO A 267 21.94 7.17 -1.66
CA PRO A 267 23.33 6.92 -2.03
C PRO A 267 24.09 6.09 -1.00
N SER A 268 23.68 6.10 0.28
CA SER A 268 24.33 5.34 1.36
C SER A 268 23.96 3.84 1.37
N MET A 269 22.89 3.41 0.71
CA MET A 269 22.53 2.00 0.63
C MET A 269 23.60 1.20 -0.11
N SER A 270 23.96 0.03 0.43
CA SER A 270 24.96 -0.88 -0.17
C SER A 270 24.49 -1.45 -1.51
N ILE A 271 23.18 -1.62 -1.68
CA ILE A 271 22.55 -1.96 -2.96
C ILE A 271 21.47 -0.94 -3.35
N LYS A 272 21.24 -0.79 -4.62
CA LYS A 272 20.22 0.08 -5.20
C LYS A 272 19.34 -0.75 -6.14
N PRO A 273 18.22 -1.32 -5.63
CA PRO A 273 17.41 -2.25 -6.41
C PRO A 273 16.94 -1.69 -7.76
N GLY A 274 16.63 -0.39 -7.84
CA GLY A 274 16.21 0.28 -9.07
C GLY A 274 17.38 0.85 -9.90
N GLY A 275 18.63 0.63 -9.49
CA GLY A 275 19.80 1.13 -10.17
C GLY A 275 20.16 2.60 -9.88
N PRO A 276 21.20 3.16 -10.56
CA PRO A 276 21.75 4.49 -10.23
C PRO A 276 20.78 5.66 -10.40
N ASN A 277 19.86 5.59 -11.36
CA ASN A 277 18.94 6.67 -11.68
C ASN A 277 17.96 6.98 -10.55
N THR A 278 17.72 6.03 -9.65
CA THR A 278 16.83 6.19 -8.50
C THR A 278 17.41 7.08 -7.40
N VAL A 279 18.75 7.23 -7.39
CA VAL A 279 19.45 8.07 -6.40
C VAL A 279 19.14 9.54 -6.61
N LYS A 280 18.97 9.96 -7.87
CA LYS A 280 18.63 11.36 -8.16
C LYS A 280 17.29 11.75 -7.53
N LEU A 281 16.25 10.94 -7.68
CA LEU A 281 14.93 11.25 -7.10
C LEU A 281 15.00 11.31 -5.57
N TYR A 282 15.76 10.39 -4.94
CA TYR A 282 15.98 10.41 -3.49
C TYR A 282 16.61 11.74 -3.04
N LEU A 283 17.67 12.17 -3.70
CA LEU A 283 18.37 13.41 -3.35
C LEU A 283 17.52 14.65 -3.62
N ASP A 284 16.80 14.69 -4.73
CA ASP A 284 15.90 15.79 -5.07
C ASP A 284 14.77 15.93 -4.01
N TYR A 285 14.20 14.80 -3.58
CA TYR A 285 13.15 14.82 -2.55
C TYR A 285 13.70 15.21 -1.18
N LYS A 286 14.89 14.73 -0.83
CA LYS A 286 15.57 15.16 0.40
C LYS A 286 15.87 16.65 0.41
N GLN A 287 16.33 17.20 -0.70
CA GLN A 287 16.56 18.65 -0.83
C GLN A 287 15.25 19.45 -0.67
N TYR A 288 14.14 18.94 -1.20
CA TYR A 288 12.83 19.55 -0.99
C TYR A 288 12.45 19.55 0.50
N LEU A 289 12.58 18.42 1.20
CA LEU A 289 12.31 18.33 2.64
C LEU A 289 13.16 19.32 3.44
N ASP A 290 14.45 19.42 3.15
CA ASP A 290 15.35 20.36 3.82
C ASP A 290 14.92 21.83 3.56
N SER A 291 14.43 22.14 2.36
CA SER A 291 13.97 23.48 1.99
C SER A 291 12.70 23.91 2.76
N ILE A 292 11.75 22.99 2.97
CA ILE A 292 10.51 23.28 3.70
C ILE A 292 10.75 23.42 5.22
N LYS A 293 11.72 22.71 5.78
CA LYS A 293 12.15 22.88 7.18
C LYS A 293 12.72 24.27 7.43
N VAL A 294 13.59 24.73 6.55
CA VAL A 294 14.18 26.09 6.64
C VAL A 294 13.11 27.18 6.55
N SER A 295 12.06 26.98 5.76
CA SER A 295 10.94 27.92 5.63
C SER A 295 9.98 27.94 6.83
N GLY A 296 10.19 27.07 7.83
CA GLY A 296 9.29 26.93 8.98
C GLY A 296 7.94 26.31 8.65
N TYR A 297 7.80 25.77 7.44
CA TYR A 297 6.63 25.01 7.06
C TYR A 297 6.58 23.70 7.87
N ASN A 298 5.52 23.53 8.67
CA ASN A 298 5.26 22.29 9.38
C ASN A 298 4.07 21.60 8.71
N PRO A 299 4.29 20.53 7.95
CA PRO A 299 3.21 19.77 7.30
C PRO A 299 2.21 19.17 8.29
N ASP A 300 2.64 18.91 9.54
CA ASP A 300 1.77 18.39 10.60
C ASP A 300 0.82 19.47 11.18
N LYS A 301 1.02 20.73 10.84
CA LYS A 301 0.12 21.83 11.20
C LYS A 301 -1.05 22.04 10.24
N LYS A 302 -1.31 21.14 9.29
CA LYS A 302 -2.65 21.05 8.71
C LYS A 302 -3.58 20.74 9.88
N THR A 303 -4.24 21.76 10.39
CA THR A 303 -5.26 21.66 11.44
C THR A 303 -6.23 20.55 11.05
N VAL A 304 -6.08 19.44 11.72
CA VAL A 304 -7.19 18.47 11.84
C VAL A 304 -8.30 19.30 12.47
N LYS A 305 -9.29 19.71 11.68
CA LYS A 305 -10.52 20.22 12.25
C LYS A 305 -11.03 19.12 13.15
N SER A 306 -10.87 19.31 14.46
CA SER A 306 -11.45 18.41 15.45
C SER A 306 -12.93 18.23 15.07
N ARG A 307 -13.29 17.03 14.67
CA ARG A 307 -14.70 16.66 14.57
C ARG A 307 -15.24 16.77 15.98
N THR A 308 -15.86 17.89 16.32
CA THR A 308 -16.75 17.98 17.48
C THR A 308 -17.95 17.11 17.17
N ASN A 309 -18.18 16.13 18.06
CA ASN A 309 -19.33 15.24 18.11
C ASN A 309 -20.67 15.98 17.93
#